data_2922da5a0b65b07030110f900582c2f5
#
_entry.id   2922da5a0b65b07030110f900582c2f5
#
_cell.length_a   1.000
_cell.length_b   1.000
_cell.length_c   1.000
_cell.angle_alpha   90.00
_cell.angle_beta   90.00
_cell.angle_gamma   90.00
#
_symmetry.space_group_name_H-M   'P 1'
#
loop_
_entity.id
_entity.type
_entity.pdbx_description
1 polymer ?
#
loop_
_entity_poly.entity_id
_entity_poly.type
_entity_poly.pdbx_seq_one_letter_code
_entity_poly.pdbx_strand_id
1 'polypeptide(L)'
;IEAGAFSSAQTGTYQIDILQTSISTSSLGDTVGSSIENAASATLNSIFAGNIDFLGDKDLFQFSLEAGSTYRFDVRGSHSNHGTLWDPQTFLYDENNTLIAQDDDSGTGFDSSISYTAPESGNYYLSVMGNIGELSQTSGSYSVEAIFF
;
A
#
# COMPACT_ATOMS: atom_id res chain seq x y z
N ILE A 1 22.00 21.56 15.78
CA ILE A 1 21.93 22.06 17.19
C ILE A 1 23.28 22.65 17.53
N GLU A 2 23.35 23.95 17.75
CA GLU A 2 24.56 24.62 18.22
C GLU A 2 24.55 24.65 19.73
N ALA A 3 25.65 24.20 20.34
CA ALA A 3 25.93 24.40 21.77
C ALA A 3 27.04 25.39 21.91
N GLY A 4 26.79 26.54 22.52
CA GLY A 4 27.76 27.61 22.76
C GLY A 4 27.95 27.91 24.23
N ALA A 5 29.17 28.32 24.61
CA ALA A 5 29.46 28.81 25.96
C ALA A 5 29.05 30.27 26.10
N PHE A 6 28.38 30.59 27.22
CA PHE A 6 27.81 31.92 27.47
C PHE A 6 28.83 33.00 27.89
N SER A 7 30.12 32.67 28.05
CA SER A 7 31.19 33.65 28.24
C SER A 7 32.53 33.12 27.75
N SER A 8 33.40 34.03 27.31
CA SER A 8 34.72 33.73 26.75
C SER A 8 35.75 33.16 27.75
N ALA A 9 35.35 32.94 29.00
CA ALA A 9 36.20 32.41 30.07
C ALA A 9 35.77 31.02 30.59
N GLN A 10 34.75 30.41 29.99
CA GLN A 10 34.31 29.07 30.39
C GLN A 10 34.71 28.04 29.34
N THR A 11 35.67 27.22 29.72
CA THR A 11 36.02 25.99 28.98
C THR A 11 35.49 24.79 29.72
N GLY A 12 34.71 23.96 29.04
CA GLY A 12 34.15 22.74 29.58
C GLY A 12 33.99 21.69 28.51
N THR A 13 34.12 20.43 28.88
CA THR A 13 33.74 19.31 28.02
C THR A 13 32.25 19.03 28.15
N TYR A 14 31.57 18.90 27.02
CA TYR A 14 30.19 18.44 26.98
C TYR A 14 30.08 17.18 26.16
N GLN A 15 29.16 16.33 26.50
CA GLN A 15 28.81 15.15 25.72
C GLN A 15 27.41 15.37 25.11
N ILE A 16 27.31 15.20 23.84
CA ILE A 16 26.01 15.17 23.14
C ILE A 16 25.69 13.70 22.86
N ASP A 17 24.80 13.13 23.65
CA ASP A 17 24.23 11.84 23.36
C ASP A 17 23.09 12.03 22.33
N ILE A 18 23.37 11.77 21.06
CA ILE A 18 22.34 11.60 20.05
C ILE A 18 21.82 10.17 20.22
N LEU A 19 20.76 10.02 21.00
CA LEU A 19 19.93 8.83 20.88
C LEU A 19 19.34 8.84 19.47
N GLN A 20 20.02 8.18 18.55
CA GLN A 20 19.39 7.74 17.32
C GLN A 20 18.35 6.70 17.72
N THR A 21 17.17 7.16 18.08
CA THR A 21 15.99 6.32 18.01
C THR A 21 15.90 5.97 16.53
N SER A 22 16.32 4.77 16.15
CA SER A 22 15.81 4.15 14.96
C SER A 22 14.30 4.13 15.17
N ILE A 23 13.62 5.13 14.66
CA ILE A 23 12.22 4.98 14.33
C ILE A 23 12.28 3.95 13.22
N SER A 24 12.21 2.66 13.57
CA SER A 24 11.63 1.73 12.63
C SER A 24 10.25 2.32 12.42
N THR A 25 10.03 2.88 11.24
CA THR A 25 8.72 3.22 10.71
C THR A 25 8.01 1.90 10.35
N SER A 26 7.98 0.94 11.28
CA SER A 26 6.85 0.05 11.36
C SER A 26 5.75 0.94 11.91
N SER A 27 5.00 1.54 11.03
CA SER A 27 3.76 2.21 11.30
C SER A 27 2.99 1.36 12.32
N LEU A 28 2.69 1.95 13.48
CA LEU A 28 1.82 1.33 14.46
C LEU A 28 0.45 1.22 13.79
N GLY A 29 0.19 0.12 13.10
CA GLY A 29 -1.08 -0.13 12.44
C GLY A 29 -1.01 -0.68 11.01
N ASP A 30 0.09 -0.49 10.27
CA ASP A 30 0.26 -1.08 8.95
C ASP A 30 0.39 -2.62 9.09
N THR A 31 -0.68 -3.32 8.71
CA THR A 31 -0.77 -4.79 8.77
C THR A 31 -0.49 -5.45 7.43
N VAL A 32 -0.41 -4.68 6.36
CA VAL A 32 -0.14 -5.13 4.99
C VAL A 32 1.19 -4.54 4.54
N GLY A 33 2.12 -5.39 4.09
CA GLY A 33 3.44 -4.93 3.71
C GLY A 33 3.45 -4.19 2.37
N SER A 34 4.39 -3.27 2.20
CA SER A 34 4.53 -2.39 1.04
C SER A 34 5.54 -2.88 0.00
N SER A 35 6.02 -4.12 0.11
CA SER A 35 6.95 -4.74 -0.85
C SER A 35 6.57 -6.20 -1.14
N ILE A 36 7.11 -6.76 -2.23
CA ILE A 36 6.85 -8.15 -2.64
C ILE A 36 7.27 -9.14 -1.53
N GLU A 37 8.36 -8.87 -0.83
CA GLU A 37 8.90 -9.74 0.21
C GLU A 37 8.02 -9.83 1.46
N ASN A 38 7.17 -8.83 1.68
CA ASN A 38 6.27 -8.76 2.83
C ASN A 38 4.79 -8.58 2.44
N ALA A 39 4.46 -8.87 1.18
CA ALA A 39 3.09 -8.85 0.69
C ALA A 39 2.18 -9.80 1.49
N ALA A 40 0.98 -9.37 1.81
CA ALA A 40 0.00 -10.20 2.49
C ALA A 40 -0.51 -11.31 1.54
N SER A 41 -0.45 -12.57 1.98
CA SER A 41 -1.01 -13.66 1.20
C SER A 41 -2.54 -13.56 1.16
N ALA A 42 -3.11 -13.58 -0.03
CA ALA A 42 -4.54 -13.47 -0.26
C ALA A 42 -5.07 -14.66 -1.08
N THR A 43 -6.31 -15.02 -0.83
CA THR A 43 -6.99 -16.12 -1.53
C THR A 43 -8.12 -15.61 -2.41
N LEU A 44 -8.31 -16.27 -3.55
CA LEU A 44 -9.40 -15.95 -4.48
C LEU A 44 -10.77 -16.15 -3.81
N ASN A 45 -11.75 -15.37 -4.25
CA ASN A 45 -13.14 -15.40 -3.76
C ASN A 45 -13.26 -15.12 -2.24
N SER A 46 -12.32 -14.35 -1.71
CA SER A 46 -12.32 -13.89 -0.31
C SER A 46 -12.12 -12.39 -0.27
N ILE A 47 -12.71 -11.74 0.74
CA ILE A 47 -12.57 -10.30 0.95
C ILE A 47 -11.48 -10.07 2.00
N PHE A 48 -10.52 -9.21 1.67
CA PHE A 48 -9.47 -8.74 2.57
C PHE A 48 -9.69 -7.26 2.87
N ALA A 49 -9.42 -6.85 4.09
CA ALA A 49 -9.43 -5.45 4.48
C ALA A 49 -8.00 -4.93 4.59
N GLY A 50 -7.78 -3.69 4.16
CA GLY A 50 -6.52 -2.96 4.32
C GLY A 50 -6.78 -1.53 4.77
N ASN A 51 -5.70 -0.81 5.06
CA ASN A 51 -5.75 0.60 5.42
C ASN A 51 -4.50 1.33 4.90
N ILE A 52 -4.70 2.31 4.05
CA ILE A 52 -3.64 3.24 3.66
C ILE A 52 -3.46 4.22 4.81
N ASP A 53 -2.34 4.13 5.52
CA ASP A 53 -2.13 4.82 6.79
C ASP A 53 -1.69 6.28 6.60
N PHE A 54 -0.93 6.57 5.54
CA PHE A 54 -0.43 7.92 5.25
C PHE A 54 -0.23 8.16 3.76
N LEU A 55 0.02 9.40 3.38
CA LEU A 55 0.32 9.78 1.99
C LEU A 55 1.55 9.04 1.45
N GLY A 56 1.37 8.29 0.39
CA GLY A 56 2.42 7.49 -0.26
C GLY A 56 2.59 6.09 0.31
N ASP A 57 1.77 5.72 1.27
CA ASP A 57 1.61 4.34 1.72
C ASP A 57 0.99 3.48 0.63
N LYS A 58 1.36 2.20 0.62
CA LYS A 58 0.83 1.20 -0.31
C LYS A 58 0.83 -0.17 0.34
N ASP A 59 -0.22 -0.90 0.10
CA ASP A 59 -0.41 -2.26 0.54
C ASP A 59 -0.25 -3.23 -0.63
N LEU A 60 0.46 -4.35 -0.44
CA LEU A 60 0.61 -5.40 -1.42
C LEU A 60 -0.04 -6.70 -0.96
N PHE A 61 -0.86 -7.27 -1.86
CA PHE A 61 -1.49 -8.58 -1.70
C PHE A 61 -0.95 -9.56 -2.74
N GLN A 62 -0.52 -10.73 -2.30
CA GLN A 62 -0.06 -11.81 -3.17
C GLN A 62 -1.20 -12.77 -3.48
N PHE A 63 -1.44 -13.03 -4.76
CA PHE A 63 -2.38 -14.03 -5.28
C PHE A 63 -1.65 -15.07 -6.12
N SER A 64 -2.01 -16.35 -5.99
CA SER A 64 -1.58 -17.39 -6.92
C SER A 64 -2.62 -17.54 -8.02
N LEU A 65 -2.21 -17.31 -9.27
CA LEU A 65 -3.07 -17.39 -10.44
C LEU A 65 -2.67 -18.56 -11.34
N GLU A 66 -3.63 -19.07 -12.13
CA GLU A 66 -3.44 -20.16 -13.10
C GLU A 66 -3.44 -19.61 -14.53
N ALA A 67 -2.53 -20.14 -15.36
CA ALA A 67 -2.40 -19.76 -16.76
C ALA A 67 -3.72 -19.96 -17.54
N GLY A 68 -4.05 -18.99 -18.37
CA GLY A 68 -5.25 -18.99 -19.20
C GLY A 68 -6.54 -18.61 -18.49
N SER A 69 -6.51 -18.41 -17.18
CA SER A 69 -7.65 -18.05 -16.37
C SER A 69 -7.80 -16.53 -16.26
N THR A 70 -9.06 -16.06 -16.23
CA THR A 70 -9.37 -14.64 -16.08
C THR A 70 -9.82 -14.33 -14.66
N TYR A 71 -9.29 -13.24 -14.13
CA TYR A 71 -9.54 -12.76 -12.78
C TYR A 71 -10.02 -11.32 -12.82
N ARG A 72 -10.86 -10.95 -11.85
CA ARG A 72 -11.18 -9.56 -11.56
C ARG A 72 -10.74 -9.23 -10.14
N PHE A 73 -9.99 -8.15 -10.01
CA PHE A 73 -9.54 -7.58 -8.76
C PHE A 73 -10.33 -6.31 -8.50
N ASP A 74 -11.17 -6.30 -7.49
CA ASP A 74 -11.94 -5.15 -7.07
C ASP A 74 -11.34 -4.56 -5.80
N VAL A 75 -11.03 -3.26 -5.82
CA VAL A 75 -10.61 -2.50 -4.64
C VAL A 75 -11.66 -1.45 -4.36
N ARG A 76 -12.29 -1.55 -3.19
CA ARG A 76 -13.48 -0.77 -2.84
C ARG A 76 -13.24 0.08 -1.60
N GLY A 77 -13.54 1.35 -1.70
CA GLY A 77 -13.40 2.33 -0.64
C GLY A 77 -14.73 2.94 -0.20
N SER A 78 -14.74 4.26 -0.06
CA SER A 78 -15.88 5.01 0.47
C SER A 78 -17.09 5.06 -0.47
N HIS A 79 -16.88 5.02 -1.79
CA HIS A 79 -17.95 5.15 -2.78
C HIS A 79 -18.91 3.96 -2.79
N SER A 80 -18.42 2.78 -2.48
CA SER A 80 -19.23 1.56 -2.34
C SER A 80 -19.54 1.20 -0.89
N ASN A 81 -19.20 2.05 0.10
CA ASN A 81 -19.35 1.82 1.54
C ASN A 81 -18.56 0.60 2.06
N HIS A 82 -17.38 0.33 1.46
CA HIS A 82 -16.49 -0.75 1.86
C HIS A 82 -15.21 -0.25 2.56
N GLY A 83 -15.18 1.03 2.92
CA GLY A 83 -14.07 1.65 3.61
C GLY A 83 -14.22 3.17 3.70
N THR A 84 -13.12 3.83 4.09
CA THR A 84 -13.02 5.31 4.18
C THR A 84 -12.05 5.90 3.17
N LEU A 85 -11.23 5.08 2.48
CA LEU A 85 -10.36 5.52 1.41
C LEU A 85 -11.23 6.10 0.27
N TRP A 86 -11.00 7.38 -0.06
CA TRP A 86 -11.86 8.09 -0.99
C TRP A 86 -11.69 7.61 -2.43
N ASP A 87 -10.43 7.41 -2.83
CA ASP A 87 -10.02 7.19 -4.22
C ASP A 87 -8.86 6.16 -4.23
N PRO A 88 -9.18 4.84 -4.19
CA PRO A 88 -8.19 3.79 -4.26
C PRO A 88 -7.67 3.61 -5.68
N GLN A 89 -6.36 3.64 -5.86
CA GLN A 89 -5.66 3.33 -7.10
C GLN A 89 -4.97 1.96 -6.99
N THR A 90 -5.04 1.17 -8.06
CA THR A 90 -4.64 -0.24 -8.05
C THR A 90 -3.66 -0.57 -9.17
N PHE A 91 -2.63 -1.35 -8.84
CA PHE A 91 -1.58 -1.79 -9.75
C PHE A 91 -1.36 -3.30 -9.61
N LEU A 92 -1.32 -4.02 -10.72
CA LEU A 92 -1.03 -5.44 -10.74
C LEU A 92 0.38 -5.69 -11.30
N TYR A 93 1.17 -6.48 -10.59
CA TYR A 93 2.54 -6.84 -10.95
C TYR A 93 2.68 -8.36 -11.11
N ASP A 94 3.61 -8.78 -11.98
CA ASP A 94 4.06 -10.17 -12.05
C ASP A 94 5.10 -10.51 -10.96
N GLU A 95 5.58 -11.75 -10.94
CA GLU A 95 6.60 -12.23 -10.00
C GLU A 95 7.96 -11.53 -10.13
N ASN A 96 8.22 -10.89 -11.28
CA ASN A 96 9.45 -10.13 -11.55
C ASN A 96 9.30 -8.64 -11.20
N ASN A 97 8.21 -8.27 -10.49
CA ASN A 97 7.88 -6.89 -10.18
C ASN A 97 7.66 -6.01 -11.42
N THR A 98 7.20 -6.59 -12.53
CA THR A 98 6.83 -5.86 -13.74
C THR A 98 5.37 -5.45 -13.64
N LEU A 99 5.07 -4.15 -13.84
CA LEU A 99 3.70 -3.65 -13.90
C LEU A 99 3.01 -4.20 -15.17
N ILE A 100 1.90 -4.93 -14.99
CA ILE A 100 1.15 -5.60 -16.05
C ILE A 100 -0.26 -5.06 -16.26
N ALA A 101 -0.86 -4.47 -15.25
CA ALA A 101 -2.15 -3.78 -15.33
C ALA A 101 -2.27 -2.73 -14.23
N GLN A 102 -3.11 -1.73 -14.45
CA GLN A 102 -3.45 -0.72 -13.46
C GLN A 102 -4.85 -0.20 -13.70
N ASP A 103 -5.46 0.32 -12.65
CA ASP A 103 -6.78 0.95 -12.71
C ASP A 103 -6.92 1.99 -11.61
N ASP A 104 -7.83 2.95 -11.85
CA ASP A 104 -8.15 4.03 -10.94
C ASP A 104 -9.66 4.02 -10.65
N ASP A 105 -10.51 4.23 -11.66
CA ASP A 105 -11.93 4.55 -11.52
C ASP A 105 -12.89 3.59 -12.26
N SER A 106 -12.47 2.37 -12.61
CA SER A 106 -13.35 1.44 -13.36
C SER A 106 -14.39 0.72 -12.49
N GLY A 107 -14.36 0.93 -11.18
CA GLY A 107 -15.32 0.37 -10.22
C GLY A 107 -16.54 1.26 -10.00
N THR A 108 -17.06 1.26 -8.78
CA THR A 108 -18.20 2.12 -8.38
C THR A 108 -17.67 3.47 -7.89
N GLY A 109 -18.04 4.55 -8.59
CA GLY A 109 -17.53 5.90 -8.26
C GLY A 109 -16.04 5.98 -8.54
N PHE A 110 -15.21 6.13 -7.53
CA PHE A 110 -13.74 6.12 -7.61
C PHE A 110 -13.12 4.81 -7.10
N ASP A 111 -13.88 3.72 -7.01
CA ASP A 111 -13.31 2.39 -6.72
C ASP A 111 -12.57 1.86 -7.95
N SER A 112 -11.50 1.09 -7.72
CA SER A 112 -10.72 0.47 -8.81
C SER A 112 -11.18 -0.95 -9.12
N SER A 113 -11.06 -1.37 -10.40
CA SER A 113 -11.35 -2.73 -10.85
C SER A 113 -10.45 -3.15 -12.02
N ILE A 114 -9.60 -4.15 -11.83
CA ILE A 114 -8.75 -4.72 -12.88
C ILE A 114 -9.33 -6.06 -13.32
N SER A 115 -9.53 -6.25 -14.64
CA SER A 115 -9.76 -7.56 -15.26
C SER A 115 -8.49 -8.01 -15.98
N TYR A 116 -7.99 -9.20 -15.64
CA TYR A 116 -6.73 -9.71 -16.16
C TYR A 116 -6.78 -11.21 -16.43
N THR A 117 -6.27 -11.62 -17.60
CA THR A 117 -6.08 -13.05 -17.94
C THR A 117 -4.60 -13.38 -17.74
N ALA A 118 -4.30 -14.29 -16.82
CA ALA A 118 -2.92 -14.68 -16.52
C ALA A 118 -2.33 -15.49 -17.68
N PRO A 119 -1.23 -15.07 -18.32
CA PRO A 119 -0.59 -15.84 -19.37
C PRO A 119 0.16 -17.07 -18.84
N GLU A 120 0.62 -17.00 -17.59
CA GLU A 120 1.39 -18.03 -16.92
C GLU A 120 0.84 -18.25 -15.51
N SER A 121 1.02 -19.49 -14.98
CA SER A 121 0.70 -19.78 -13.58
C SER A 121 1.84 -19.25 -12.69
N GLY A 122 1.51 -18.60 -11.58
CA GLY A 122 2.51 -18.05 -10.68
C GLY A 122 1.93 -17.10 -9.65
N ASN A 123 2.81 -16.38 -8.97
CA ASN A 123 2.44 -15.36 -8.00
C ASN A 123 2.32 -14.01 -8.69
N TYR A 124 1.23 -13.33 -8.39
CA TYR A 124 0.94 -11.98 -8.85
C TYR A 124 0.70 -11.09 -7.63
N TYR A 125 1.02 -9.81 -7.75
CA TYR A 125 0.98 -8.88 -6.64
C TYR A 125 0.09 -7.70 -6.97
N LEU A 126 -0.98 -7.54 -6.19
CA LEU A 126 -1.88 -6.40 -6.28
C LEU A 126 -1.43 -5.34 -5.28
N SER A 127 -1.04 -4.17 -5.77
CA SER A 127 -0.75 -3.00 -4.94
C SER A 127 -1.96 -2.09 -4.88
N VAL A 128 -2.29 -1.63 -3.69
CA VAL A 128 -3.32 -0.63 -3.43
C VAL A 128 -2.67 0.60 -2.84
N MET A 129 -3.08 1.78 -3.29
CA MET A 129 -2.67 3.07 -2.72
C MET A 129 -3.80 4.09 -2.87
N GLY A 130 -3.72 5.21 -2.14
CA GLY A 130 -4.61 6.34 -2.36
C GLY A 130 -4.12 7.19 -3.54
N ASN A 131 -5.03 7.62 -4.42
CA ASN A 131 -4.71 8.51 -5.53
C ASN A 131 -4.20 9.86 -5.00
N ILE A 132 -3.01 10.27 -5.43
CA ILE A 132 -2.34 11.51 -5.00
C ILE A 132 -2.66 12.71 -5.90
N GLY A 133 -3.36 12.49 -7.02
CA GLY A 133 -3.66 13.53 -8.01
C GLY A 133 -4.82 14.45 -7.65
N GLU A 134 -5.71 13.99 -6.78
CA GLU A 134 -6.85 14.75 -6.28
C GLU A 134 -6.55 15.29 -4.87
N LEU A 135 -7.17 16.41 -4.48
CA LEU A 135 -7.07 16.98 -3.13
C LEU A 135 -7.90 16.16 -2.11
N SER A 136 -8.08 14.88 -2.39
CA SER A 136 -8.91 13.95 -1.65
C SER A 136 -8.11 13.22 -0.57
N GLN A 137 -8.82 12.54 0.27
CA GLN A 137 -8.29 11.78 1.38
C GLN A 137 -7.46 10.60 0.85
N THR A 138 -6.14 10.72 0.89
CA THR A 138 -5.18 9.74 0.37
C THR A 138 -4.91 8.60 1.34
N SER A 139 -5.57 8.58 2.49
CA SER A 139 -5.47 7.56 3.53
C SER A 139 -6.87 7.10 3.94
N GLY A 140 -6.98 5.87 4.39
CA GLY A 140 -8.24 5.28 4.84
C GLY A 140 -8.34 3.79 4.60
N SER A 141 -9.38 3.19 5.15
CA SER A 141 -9.65 1.76 5.02
C SER A 141 -10.29 1.44 3.67
N TYR A 142 -10.06 0.22 3.20
CA TYR A 142 -10.61 -0.31 1.95
C TYR A 142 -10.80 -1.83 2.04
N SER A 143 -11.46 -2.43 1.05
CA SER A 143 -11.50 -3.88 0.87
C SER A 143 -10.98 -4.28 -0.51
N VAL A 144 -10.33 -5.46 -0.57
CA VAL A 144 -9.86 -6.12 -1.78
C VAL A 144 -10.60 -7.43 -1.95
N GLU A 145 -11.07 -7.71 -3.16
CA GLU A 145 -11.62 -9.00 -3.56
C GLU A 145 -11.06 -9.40 -4.92
N ALA A 146 -10.53 -10.61 -5.05
CA ALA A 146 -10.14 -11.19 -6.33
C ALA A 146 -11.07 -12.33 -6.68
N ILE A 147 -11.76 -12.23 -7.82
CA ILE A 147 -12.76 -13.18 -8.28
C ILE A 147 -12.22 -13.90 -9.52
N PHE A 148 -12.38 -15.23 -9.54
CA PHE A 148 -12.09 -16.08 -10.68
C PHE A 148 -13.36 -16.25 -11.54
N PHE A 149 -13.21 -16.23 -12.90
CA PHE A 149 -14.27 -16.46 -13.89
C PHE A 149 -14.02 -17.72 -14.70
#